data_3fbf812f3709f7ec91480d8d611175ff
#
_entry.id   3fbf812f3709f7ec91480d8d611175ff
#
_cell.length_a   1.000
_cell.length_b   1.000
_cell.length_c   1.000
_cell.angle_alpha   90.00
_cell.angle_beta   90.00
_cell.angle_gamma   90.00
#
_symmetry.space_group_name_H-M   'P 1'
#
loop_
_entity.id
_entity.type
_entity.pdbx_description
1 polymer ?
#
loop_
_entity_poly.entity_id
_entity_poly.type
_entity_poly.pdbx_seq_one_letter_code
_entity_poly.pdbx_strand_id
1 'polypeptide(L)'
;MKNNNSPRLTVEARGAAKRQNTTHHNEPVGGDTSGTHGYHTTTSTSYYVTFEVESGDRMEFSVYGKEYGMLAEGDEGKLTFQGSRYLGFERAIEK
;
A
#
# COMPACT_ATOMS: atom_id res chain seq x y z
N MET A 1 2.38 -16.72 -11.82
CA MET A 1 2.26 -15.28 -11.72
C MET A 1 0.95 -14.78 -12.22
N LYS A 2 0.00 -14.85 -11.36
CA LYS A 2 -1.35 -14.52 -11.77
C LYS A 2 -1.48 -13.06 -12.16
N ASN A 3 -0.80 -12.16 -11.42
CA ASN A 3 -0.94 -10.75 -11.71
C ASN A 3 -0.40 -10.36 -13.08
N ASN A 4 0.62 -11.08 -13.53
CA ASN A 4 1.20 -10.77 -14.83
C ASN A 4 0.29 -11.17 -15.97
N ASN A 5 -0.60 -12.11 -15.70
CA ASN A 5 -1.52 -12.58 -16.73
C ASN A 5 -2.86 -11.88 -16.68
N SER A 6 -3.09 -11.11 -15.65
CA SER A 6 -4.35 -10.39 -15.51
C SER A 6 -4.36 -9.17 -16.39
N PRO A 7 -5.50 -8.78 -16.92
CA PRO A 7 -5.56 -7.57 -17.71
C PRO A 7 -5.39 -6.35 -16.82
N ARG A 8 -4.83 -5.31 -17.40
CA ARG A 8 -4.76 -4.03 -16.73
C ARG A 8 -6.10 -3.34 -16.87
N LEU A 9 -6.67 -2.94 -15.76
CA LEU A 9 -7.99 -2.34 -15.75
C LEU A 9 -7.92 -0.94 -15.15
N THR A 10 -8.74 -0.06 -15.71
CA THR A 10 -8.90 1.28 -15.15
C THR A 10 -10.37 1.48 -14.89
N VAL A 11 -10.72 1.78 -13.65
CA VAL A 11 -12.12 1.90 -13.26
C VAL A 11 -12.29 3.15 -12.42
N GLU A 12 -13.53 3.64 -12.40
CA GLU A 12 -13.88 4.73 -11.49
C GLU A 12 -13.86 4.20 -10.07
N ALA A 13 -13.24 4.95 -9.19
CA ALA A 13 -13.11 4.51 -7.81
C ALA A 13 -12.99 5.69 -6.89
N ARG A 14 -13.24 5.43 -5.62
CA ARG A 14 -13.12 6.43 -4.60
C ARG A 14 -12.27 5.86 -3.46
N GLY A 15 -11.36 6.67 -2.93
CA GLY A 15 -10.59 6.24 -1.78
C GLY A 15 -11.48 6.13 -0.58
N ALA A 16 -11.62 4.93 -0.03
CA ALA A 16 -12.53 4.69 1.07
C ALA A 16 -11.83 4.70 2.40
N ALA A 17 -10.62 4.16 2.45
CA ALA A 17 -9.90 4.06 3.72
C ALA A 17 -8.42 3.90 3.46
N LYS A 18 -7.64 4.32 4.43
CA LYS A 18 -6.19 4.16 4.40
C LYS A 18 -5.77 3.47 5.68
N ARG A 19 -4.76 2.64 5.57
CA ARG A 19 -4.31 1.89 6.72
C ARG A 19 -2.81 1.70 6.59
N GLN A 20 -2.11 1.78 7.71
CA GLN A 20 -0.70 1.44 7.71
C GLN A 20 -0.43 0.46 8.83
N ASN A 21 0.56 -0.37 8.62
CA ASN A 21 0.95 -1.38 9.56
C ASN A 21 2.45 -1.30 9.75
N THR A 22 2.87 -1.16 10.98
CA THR A 22 4.28 -1.05 11.29
C THR A 22 4.69 -2.26 12.11
N THR A 23 5.76 -2.91 11.68
CA THR A 23 6.31 -4.04 12.42
C THR A 23 7.72 -3.70 12.84
N HIS A 24 8.08 -4.24 13.99
CA HIS A 24 9.41 -4.06 14.55
C HIS A 24 10.07 -5.40 14.68
N HIS A 25 11.30 -5.48 14.25
CA HIS A 25 12.08 -6.68 14.39
C HIS A 25 13.30 -6.36 15.24
N ASN A 26 13.47 -7.09 16.32
CA ASN A 26 14.65 -6.97 17.14
C ASN A 26 15.48 -8.22 16.94
N GLU A 27 16.68 -8.03 16.41
CA GLU A 27 17.57 -9.15 16.20
C GLU A 27 18.84 -8.93 16.98
N PRO A 28 19.34 -9.95 17.64
CA PRO A 28 20.62 -9.79 18.32
C PRO A 28 21.71 -9.51 17.30
N VAL A 29 22.60 -8.63 17.67
CA VAL A 29 23.77 -8.37 16.84
C VAL A 29 24.60 -9.64 16.86
N GLY A 30 24.75 -10.23 15.71
CA GLY A 30 25.22 -11.58 15.62
C GLY A 30 26.60 -11.81 16.13
N GLY A 31 26.75 -12.92 16.81
CA GLY A 31 28.02 -13.54 17.09
C GLY A 31 29.00 -12.77 17.92
N ASP A 32 28.61 -11.68 18.42
CA ASP A 32 29.53 -10.84 19.12
C ASP A 32 29.68 -11.29 20.55
N THR A 33 30.91 -11.59 20.92
CA THR A 33 31.21 -12.02 22.27
C THR A 33 31.86 -10.96 23.10
N SER A 34 31.92 -9.77 22.60
CA SER A 34 32.64 -8.72 23.29
C SER A 34 31.90 -8.16 24.49
N GLY A 35 30.74 -8.66 24.76
CA GLY A 35 29.97 -8.14 25.85
C GLY A 35 29.03 -7.03 25.46
N THR A 36 29.09 -6.61 24.28
CA THR A 36 28.14 -5.64 23.80
C THR A 36 26.82 -6.33 23.57
N HIS A 37 25.82 -5.89 24.27
CA HIS A 37 24.51 -6.52 24.16
C HIS A 37 23.61 -5.62 23.38
N GLY A 38 23.77 -5.63 22.10
CA GLY A 38 22.95 -4.82 21.27
C GLY A 38 21.93 -5.66 20.54
N TYR A 39 20.87 -5.01 20.17
CA TYR A 39 19.91 -5.58 19.25
C TYR A 39 19.82 -4.63 18.09
N HIS A 40 19.72 -5.23 16.93
CA HIS A 40 19.49 -4.47 15.73
C HIS A 40 17.99 -4.38 15.55
N THR A 41 17.47 -3.19 15.64
CA THR A 41 16.02 -2.99 15.51
C THR A 41 15.73 -2.53 14.11
N THR A 42 14.87 -3.28 13.45
CA THR A 42 14.44 -2.96 12.11
C THR A 42 12.96 -2.65 12.15
N THR A 43 12.59 -1.56 11.52
CA THR A 43 11.19 -1.15 11.46
C THR A 43 10.75 -1.16 10.02
N SER A 44 9.64 -1.82 9.76
CA SER A 44 9.04 -1.87 8.43
C SER A 44 7.62 -1.37 8.52
N THR A 45 7.26 -0.51 7.59
CA THR A 45 5.90 0.00 7.52
C THR A 45 5.31 -0.36 6.18
N SER A 46 4.14 -0.94 6.21
CA SER A 46 3.38 -1.28 5.02
C SER A 46 2.16 -0.38 4.95
N TYR A 47 1.86 0.06 3.75
CA TYR A 47 0.75 0.99 3.54
C TYR A 47 -0.29 0.36 2.65
N TYR A 48 -1.54 0.55 3.01
CA TYR A 48 -2.66 -0.04 2.27
C TYR A 48 -3.74 1.02 2.07
N VAL A 49 -4.35 0.98 0.90
CA VAL A 49 -5.45 1.87 0.59
C VAL A 49 -6.59 1.04 0.07
N THR A 50 -7.78 1.29 0.57
CA THR A 50 -8.99 0.62 0.12
C THR A 50 -9.73 1.56 -0.79
N PHE A 51 -10.08 1.06 -1.96
CA PHE A 51 -10.87 1.81 -2.94
C PHE A 51 -12.24 1.17 -3.07
N GLU A 52 -13.24 2.01 -3.21
CA GLU A 52 -14.58 1.55 -3.53
C GLU A 52 -14.83 1.85 -4.99
N VAL A 53 -15.07 0.80 -5.76
CA VAL A 53 -15.27 0.95 -7.20
C VAL A 53 -16.75 1.14 -7.49
N GLU A 54 -17.03 1.43 -8.75
CA GLU A 54 -18.38 1.79 -9.17
C GLU A 54 -19.42 0.78 -8.78
N SER A 55 -19.05 -0.49 -8.82
CA SER A 55 -20.00 -1.55 -8.51
C SER A 55 -20.34 -1.62 -7.02
N GLY A 56 -19.63 -0.85 -6.20
CA GLY A 56 -19.82 -0.93 -4.76
C GLY A 56 -18.83 -1.83 -4.06
N ASP A 57 -18.05 -2.56 -4.82
CA ASP A 57 -17.05 -3.44 -4.25
C ASP A 57 -15.90 -2.63 -3.68
N ARG A 58 -15.27 -3.18 -2.67
CA ARG A 58 -14.10 -2.57 -2.07
C ARG A 58 -12.89 -3.44 -2.32
N MET A 59 -11.81 -2.79 -2.67
CA MET A 59 -10.57 -3.48 -2.97
C MET A 59 -9.44 -2.80 -2.23
N GLU A 60 -8.63 -3.58 -1.53
CA GLU A 60 -7.50 -3.03 -0.81
C GLU A 60 -6.23 -3.38 -1.54
N PHE A 61 -5.35 -2.38 -1.67
CA PHE A 61 -4.08 -2.56 -2.35
C PHE A 61 -2.95 -2.10 -1.46
N SER A 62 -1.83 -2.78 -1.58
CA SER A 62 -0.59 -2.35 -0.97
C SER A 62 0.03 -1.27 -1.86
N VAL A 63 0.42 -0.16 -1.26
CA VAL A 63 0.98 0.95 -2.01
C VAL A 63 2.28 1.39 -1.35
N TYR A 64 3.07 2.14 -2.08
CA TYR A 64 4.27 2.72 -1.49
C TYR A 64 3.90 3.91 -0.62
N GLY A 65 4.79 4.22 0.32
CA GLY A 65 4.53 5.33 1.22
C GLY A 65 4.28 6.63 0.50
N LYS A 66 4.96 6.85 -0.62
CA LYS A 66 4.75 8.05 -1.41
C LYS A 66 3.32 8.14 -1.92
N GLU A 67 2.81 7.02 -2.44
CA GLU A 67 1.43 6.98 -2.92
C GLU A 67 0.45 7.15 -1.78
N TYR A 68 0.75 6.51 -0.67
CA TYR A 68 -0.11 6.59 0.49
C TYR A 68 -0.27 8.04 0.95
N GLY A 69 0.83 8.78 0.91
CA GLY A 69 0.80 10.17 1.34
C GLY A 69 0.04 11.08 0.38
N MET A 70 -0.05 10.69 -0.87
CA MET A 70 -0.72 11.49 -1.88
C MET A 70 -2.20 11.17 -2.02
N LEU A 71 -2.62 10.02 -1.51
CA LEU A 71 -4.01 9.61 -1.61
C LEU A 71 -4.76 10.09 -0.38
N ALA A 72 -5.98 10.50 -0.56
CA ALA A 72 -6.80 10.96 0.54
C ALA A 72 -8.13 10.22 0.52
N GLU A 73 -8.67 9.98 1.71
CA GLU A 73 -9.99 9.38 1.80
C GLU A 73 -10.99 10.34 1.22
N GLY A 74 -11.87 9.81 0.40
CA GLY A 74 -12.87 10.63 -0.25
C GLY A 74 -12.48 11.10 -1.63
N ASP A 75 -11.21 10.94 -2.01
CA ASP A 75 -10.80 11.30 -3.36
C ASP A 75 -11.49 10.40 -4.37
N GLU A 76 -11.94 10.99 -5.46
CA GLU A 76 -12.54 10.25 -6.54
C GLU A 76 -11.70 10.38 -7.78
N GLY A 77 -11.64 9.33 -8.55
CA GLY A 77 -10.86 9.35 -9.77
C GLY A 77 -10.84 8.00 -10.41
N LYS A 78 -9.76 7.74 -11.14
CA LYS A 78 -9.62 6.49 -11.88
C LYS A 78 -8.50 5.67 -11.27
N LEU A 79 -8.85 4.45 -10.92
CA LEU A 79 -7.91 3.50 -10.35
C LEU A 79 -7.47 2.54 -11.42
N THR A 80 -6.17 2.38 -11.56
CA THR A 80 -5.61 1.42 -12.49
C THR A 80 -4.92 0.32 -11.70
N PHE A 81 -5.25 -0.91 -12.02
CA PHE A 81 -4.68 -2.04 -11.33
C PHE A 81 -4.61 -3.23 -12.27
N GLN A 82 -3.84 -4.21 -11.86
CA GLN A 82 -3.68 -5.44 -12.61
C GLN A 82 -3.70 -6.58 -11.60
N GLY A 83 -4.80 -7.35 -11.60
CA GLY A 83 -4.98 -8.34 -10.56
C GLY A 83 -5.02 -7.70 -9.21
N SER A 84 -4.09 -8.06 -8.34
CA SER A 84 -4.01 -7.47 -7.02
C SER A 84 -2.94 -6.40 -6.93
N ARG A 85 -2.37 -6.01 -8.05
CA ARG A 85 -1.30 -5.04 -8.09
C ARG A 85 -1.85 -3.65 -8.36
N TYR A 86 -1.55 -2.72 -7.47
CA TYR A 86 -1.90 -1.33 -7.65
C TYR A 86 -0.93 -0.69 -8.65
N LEU A 87 -1.46 -0.04 -9.67
CA LEU A 87 -0.63 0.62 -10.66
C LEU A 87 -0.71 2.13 -10.59
N GLY A 88 -1.84 2.67 -10.17
CA GLY A 88 -1.93 4.10 -10.02
C GLY A 88 -3.36 4.55 -9.79
N PHE A 89 -3.50 5.76 -9.33
CA PHE A 89 -4.80 6.38 -9.13
C PHE A 89 -4.70 7.81 -9.59
N GLU A 90 -5.53 8.15 -10.54
CA GLU A 90 -5.55 9.49 -11.08
C GLU A 90 -6.78 10.20 -10.54
N ARG A 91 -6.54 11.20 -9.72
CA ARG A 91 -7.61 11.93 -9.08
C ARG A 91 -8.37 12.75 -10.10
N ALA A 92 -9.69 12.72 -10.01
CA ALA A 92 -10.51 13.53 -10.87
C ALA A 92 -10.40 14.98 -10.40
N ILE A 93 -10.23 15.87 -11.36
CA ILE A 93 -10.13 17.26 -11.06
C ILE A 93 -11.45 17.91 -11.43
N GLU A 94 -12.05 18.56 -10.46
CA GLU A 94 -13.30 19.26 -10.71
C GLU A 94 -13.05 20.74 -10.74
N LYS A 95 -13.73 21.33 -11.67
CA LYS A 95 -13.61 22.77 -11.83
C LYS A 95 -14.76 23.49 -11.19
#